data_c97ba6d84e569a4c399061de960eaf24
#
_entry.id   c97ba6d84e569a4c399061de960eaf24
#
_cell.length_a   1.000
_cell.length_b   1.000
_cell.length_c   1.000
_cell.angle_alpha   90.00
_cell.angle_beta   90.00
_cell.angle_gamma   90.00
#
_symmetry.space_group_name_H-M   'P 1'
#
loop_
_entity.id
_entity.type
_entity.pdbx_description
1 polymer ?
#
loop_
_entity_poly.entity_id
_entity_poly.type
_entity_poly.pdbx_seq_one_letter_code
_entity_poly.pdbx_strand_id
1 'polypeptide(L)'
;MKIKKLFLSHQSTKNLISKIFVTLVGASVSFSAFSQEEIGVAAAVNTTTTDNFYDESGMFEERRLVEEGYKIIQNRTIETDEKGKAQMILIDGTAFTIGPNSRVVLDKFVYNPDTNDGFLEMQATGLLRLVGGKVTKKNAATINTTVATVGIRGGIVIVDSDNESTSAAFVYGQEMEVIPLQNQGG
;
A
#
# COMPACT_ATOMS: atom_id res chain seq x y z
N MET A 1 -68.45 35.50 -54.42
CA MET A 1 -67.39 34.52 -53.97
C MET A 1 -66.75 35.06 -52.71
N LYS A 2 -67.07 34.47 -51.52
CA LYS A 2 -66.65 34.99 -50.23
C LYS A 2 -65.39 34.28 -49.78
N ILE A 3 -64.30 34.98 -49.56
CA ILE A 3 -63.04 34.49 -49.03
C ILE A 3 -63.14 34.63 -47.51
N LYS A 4 -63.16 33.49 -46.76
CA LYS A 4 -63.03 33.47 -45.31
C LYS A 4 -61.56 33.54 -44.94
N LYS A 5 -61.14 34.60 -44.26
CA LYS A 5 -59.86 34.67 -43.56
C LYS A 5 -59.87 33.79 -42.33
N LEU A 6 -58.97 32.83 -42.29
CA LEU A 6 -58.73 32.01 -41.09
C LEU A 6 -57.74 32.74 -40.20
N PHE A 7 -58.17 33.16 -39.02
CA PHE A 7 -57.33 33.75 -37.98
C PHE A 7 -56.82 32.60 -37.11
N LEU A 8 -55.58 32.22 -37.28
CA LEU A 8 -54.92 31.30 -36.34
C LEU A 8 -54.34 32.12 -35.20
N SER A 9 -54.88 31.88 -33.99
CA SER A 9 -54.44 32.52 -32.78
C SER A 9 -53.04 32.01 -32.34
N HIS A 10 -52.13 32.93 -32.21
CA HIS A 10 -50.75 32.76 -31.75
C HIS A 10 -50.70 32.71 -30.21
N GLN A 11 -51.26 31.66 -29.59
CA GLN A 11 -51.21 31.49 -28.14
C GLN A 11 -51.08 30.01 -27.74
N SER A 12 -49.99 29.34 -28.03
CA SER A 12 -49.74 28.03 -27.36
C SER A 12 -48.28 27.58 -27.34
N THR A 13 -47.29 28.43 -27.51
CA THR A 13 -45.87 28.01 -27.48
C THR A 13 -45.08 28.50 -26.27
N LYS A 14 -45.69 29.27 -25.35
CA LYS A 14 -44.96 29.80 -24.17
C LYS A 14 -45.02 28.89 -22.92
N ASN A 15 -45.89 27.87 -22.86
CA ASN A 15 -46.03 27.03 -21.69
C ASN A 15 -45.36 25.66 -21.75
N LEU A 16 -44.65 25.35 -22.84
CA LEU A 16 -43.97 24.07 -22.97
C LEU A 16 -42.49 24.15 -22.59
N ILE A 17 -41.88 25.34 -22.52
CA ILE A 17 -40.46 25.53 -22.18
C ILE A 17 -40.26 25.67 -20.67
N SER A 18 -41.32 25.99 -19.91
CA SER A 18 -41.24 26.17 -18.44
C SER A 18 -41.32 24.89 -17.62
N LYS A 19 -41.56 23.73 -18.20
CA LYS A 19 -41.67 22.46 -17.45
C LYS A 19 -40.54 21.48 -17.61
N ILE A 20 -39.50 21.84 -18.39
CA ILE A 20 -38.30 20.97 -18.59
C ILE A 20 -37.13 21.39 -17.70
N PHE A 21 -37.26 22.46 -16.91
CA PHE A 21 -36.12 23.02 -16.16
C PHE A 21 -36.09 22.67 -14.65
N VAL A 22 -36.87 21.70 -14.18
CA VAL A 22 -36.90 21.34 -12.76
C VAL A 22 -36.81 19.83 -12.58
N THR A 23 -35.75 19.17 -13.05
CA THR A 23 -35.35 17.85 -12.54
C THR A 23 -33.91 17.53 -12.92
N LEU A 24 -32.99 18.48 -12.71
CA LEU A 24 -31.56 18.16 -12.68
C LEU A 24 -31.00 18.61 -11.32
N VAL A 25 -31.64 18.11 -10.24
CA VAL A 25 -31.12 18.28 -8.88
C VAL A 25 -30.40 17.00 -8.49
N GLY A 26 -29.06 17.07 -8.58
CA GLY A 26 -28.21 16.57 -7.53
C GLY A 26 -28.18 15.07 -7.28
N ALA A 27 -27.66 14.25 -8.18
CA ALA A 27 -26.84 13.14 -7.75
C ALA A 27 -25.41 13.67 -7.56
N SER A 28 -25.15 14.35 -6.46
CA SER A 28 -23.79 14.50 -5.95
C SER A 28 -23.33 13.11 -5.52
N VAL A 29 -22.70 12.40 -6.44
CA VAL A 29 -21.90 11.22 -6.12
C VAL A 29 -20.77 11.75 -5.27
N SER A 30 -20.90 11.64 -3.95
CA SER A 30 -19.78 11.84 -3.04
C SER A 30 -18.79 10.73 -3.35
N PHE A 31 -17.80 11.01 -4.19
CA PHE A 31 -16.60 10.22 -4.25
C PHE A 31 -15.94 10.40 -2.88
N SER A 32 -16.15 9.43 -2.00
CA SER A 32 -15.29 9.24 -0.85
C SER A 32 -13.92 8.94 -1.42
N ALA A 33 -13.05 9.94 -1.46
CA ALA A 33 -11.63 9.70 -1.68
C ALA A 33 -11.21 8.75 -0.55
N PHE A 34 -10.94 7.50 -0.87
CA PHE A 34 -10.23 6.59 0.02
C PHE A 34 -8.85 7.22 0.20
N SER A 35 -8.68 7.97 1.28
CA SER A 35 -7.37 8.38 1.74
C SER A 35 -6.64 7.09 2.10
N GLN A 36 -5.66 6.70 1.28
CA GLN A 36 -4.75 5.62 1.64
C GLN A 36 -4.03 6.05 2.91
N GLU A 37 -4.16 5.24 3.96
CA GLU A 37 -3.60 5.56 5.26
C GLU A 37 -2.07 5.51 5.20
N GLU A 38 -1.45 6.59 5.63
CA GLU A 38 0.00 6.69 5.76
C GLU A 38 0.45 5.90 6.99
N ILE A 39 1.31 4.90 6.78
CA ILE A 39 1.76 3.97 7.81
C ILE A 39 3.22 4.19 8.25
N GLY A 40 3.93 5.11 7.62
CA GLY A 40 5.32 5.39 7.93
C GLY A 40 5.97 6.37 6.96
N VAL A 41 7.27 6.54 7.12
CA VAL A 41 8.09 7.42 6.28
C VAL A 41 9.41 6.78 5.89
N ALA A 42 9.95 7.16 4.73
CA ALA A 42 11.35 6.90 4.38
C ALA A 42 12.25 7.84 5.18
N ALA A 43 13.05 7.28 6.08
CA ALA A 43 13.91 8.04 6.98
C ALA A 43 15.29 8.36 6.37
N ALA A 44 15.78 7.49 5.52
CA ALA A 44 17.01 7.69 4.76
C ALA A 44 16.95 6.89 3.45
N VAL A 45 17.40 7.50 2.39
CA VAL A 45 17.47 6.87 1.06
C VAL A 45 18.82 7.15 0.43
N ASN A 46 19.47 6.11 -0.03
CA ASN A 46 20.72 6.21 -0.79
C ASN A 46 20.50 5.58 -2.16
N THR A 47 20.77 6.35 -3.22
CA THR A 47 20.56 5.99 -4.62
C THR A 47 19.09 5.67 -4.98
N THR A 48 18.85 5.02 -6.13
CA THR A 48 17.52 4.84 -6.65
C THR A 48 16.70 3.84 -5.83
N THR A 49 15.65 4.34 -5.24
CA THR A 49 14.61 3.57 -4.57
C THR A 49 13.28 3.97 -5.18
N THR A 50 12.44 3.01 -5.50
CA THR A 50 11.12 3.25 -6.10
C THR A 50 10.02 2.62 -5.27
N ASP A 51 8.88 3.30 -5.24
CA ASP A 51 7.61 2.79 -4.76
C ASP A 51 6.74 2.46 -5.97
N ASN A 52 6.44 1.19 -6.14
CA ASN A 52 5.68 0.67 -7.28
C ASN A 52 4.31 0.18 -6.81
N PHE A 53 3.28 0.51 -7.57
CA PHE A 53 1.94 0.00 -7.36
C PHE A 53 1.58 -0.99 -8.46
N TYR A 54 1.04 -2.12 -8.03
CA TYR A 54 0.50 -3.17 -8.89
C TYR A 54 -0.97 -3.37 -8.54
N ASP A 55 -1.83 -3.55 -9.52
CA ASP A 55 -3.25 -3.86 -9.31
C ASP A 55 -3.46 -5.29 -8.75
N GLU A 56 -4.71 -5.64 -8.46
CA GLU A 56 -5.08 -6.97 -7.95
C GLU A 56 -4.74 -8.12 -8.90
N SER A 57 -4.54 -7.84 -10.20
CA SER A 57 -4.09 -8.82 -11.20
C SER A 57 -2.57 -8.95 -11.28
N GLY A 58 -1.84 -8.11 -10.54
CA GLY A 58 -0.39 -8.02 -10.57
C GLY A 58 0.15 -7.18 -11.74
N MET A 59 -0.72 -6.40 -12.41
CA MET A 59 -0.29 -5.49 -13.48
C MET A 59 0.27 -4.20 -12.89
N PHE A 60 1.42 -3.77 -13.41
CA PHE A 60 2.07 -2.53 -13.00
C PHE A 60 1.20 -1.32 -13.38
N GLU A 61 0.92 -0.45 -12.43
CA GLU A 61 0.13 0.77 -12.63
C GLU A 61 0.93 2.06 -12.45
N GLU A 62 1.76 2.13 -11.40
CA GLU A 62 2.42 3.38 -11.03
C GLU A 62 3.81 3.15 -10.44
N ARG A 63 4.74 4.07 -10.72
CA ARG A 63 6.05 4.15 -10.10
C ARG A 63 6.32 5.55 -9.59
N ARG A 64 6.80 5.65 -8.36
CA ARG A 64 7.26 6.90 -7.74
C ARG A 64 8.68 6.75 -7.25
N LEU A 65 9.47 7.81 -7.35
CA LEU A 65 10.77 7.84 -6.68
C LEU A 65 10.55 8.04 -5.17
N VAL A 66 11.31 7.30 -4.40
CA VAL A 66 11.32 7.42 -2.93
C VAL A 66 12.50 8.30 -2.54
N GLU A 67 12.20 9.36 -1.80
CA GLU A 67 13.17 10.29 -1.21
C GLU A 67 12.96 10.33 0.31
N GLU A 68 13.85 10.98 1.05
CA GLU A 68 13.65 11.19 2.48
C GLU A 68 12.36 11.96 2.76
N GLY A 69 11.58 11.49 3.72
CA GLY A 69 10.26 12.04 4.05
C GLY A 69 9.12 11.49 3.17
N TYR A 70 9.41 10.62 2.19
CA TYR A 70 8.38 9.96 1.40
C TYR A 70 7.42 9.15 2.28
N LYS A 71 6.12 9.32 2.06
CA LYS A 71 5.06 8.67 2.84
C LYS A 71 4.86 7.24 2.39
N ILE A 72 4.96 6.31 3.32
CA ILE A 72 4.76 4.88 3.06
C ILE A 72 3.29 4.55 3.19
N ILE A 73 2.77 3.84 2.20
CA ILE A 73 1.40 3.39 2.11
C ILE A 73 1.41 1.85 2.03
N GLN A 74 0.44 1.22 2.66
CA GLN A 74 0.27 -0.23 2.62
C GLN A 74 -0.02 -0.74 1.21
N ASN A 75 0.32 -1.98 0.92
CA ASN A 75 0.13 -2.68 -0.35
C ASN A 75 0.92 -2.09 -1.54
N ARG A 76 2.01 -1.38 -1.24
CA ARG A 76 2.92 -0.90 -2.28
C ARG A 76 4.26 -1.62 -2.18
N THR A 77 4.95 -1.68 -3.30
CA THR A 77 6.22 -2.38 -3.43
C THR A 77 7.37 -1.38 -3.43
N ILE A 78 8.25 -1.46 -2.44
CA ILE A 78 9.49 -0.70 -2.41
C ILE A 78 10.61 -1.53 -3.01
N GLU A 79 11.28 -0.99 -4.02
CA GLU A 79 12.40 -1.64 -4.72
C GLU A 79 13.63 -0.75 -4.72
N THR A 80 14.79 -1.37 -4.56
CA THR A 80 16.09 -0.73 -4.61
C THR A 80 16.90 -1.25 -5.80
N ASP A 81 17.73 -0.38 -6.39
CA ASP A 81 18.68 -0.76 -7.43
C ASP A 81 19.96 -1.46 -6.86
N GLU A 82 20.93 -1.73 -7.71
CA GLU A 82 22.17 -2.42 -7.35
C GLU A 82 23.03 -1.71 -6.29
N LYS A 83 22.81 -0.42 -6.06
CA LYS A 83 23.48 0.41 -5.04
C LYS A 83 22.49 0.97 -4.04
N GLY A 84 21.21 0.66 -4.22
CA GLY A 84 20.11 1.17 -3.43
C GLY A 84 20.17 0.70 -2.00
N LYS A 85 19.84 1.63 -1.09
CA LYS A 85 19.63 1.34 0.32
C LYS A 85 18.62 2.34 0.86
N ALA A 86 17.56 1.84 1.46
CA ALA A 86 16.54 2.69 2.03
C ALA A 86 16.17 2.24 3.44
N GLN A 87 16.01 3.17 4.35
CA GLN A 87 15.51 2.95 5.70
C GLN A 87 14.11 3.54 5.83
N MET A 88 13.18 2.71 6.26
CA MET A 88 11.80 3.07 6.52
C MET A 88 11.51 3.01 8.01
N ILE A 89 10.65 3.91 8.50
CA ILE A 89 10.17 3.89 9.88
C ILE A 89 8.65 3.95 9.86
N LEU A 90 8.02 2.96 10.49
CA LEU A 90 6.56 2.87 10.64
C LEU A 90 6.11 3.66 11.87
N ILE A 91 4.82 3.98 11.92
CA ILE A 91 4.22 4.81 13.00
C ILE A 91 4.27 4.14 14.39
N ASP A 92 4.46 2.82 14.47
CA ASP A 92 4.67 2.09 15.73
C ASP A 92 6.15 2.11 16.20
N GLY A 93 7.04 2.72 15.42
CA GLY A 93 8.49 2.75 15.64
C GLY A 93 9.24 1.52 15.11
N THR A 94 8.58 0.60 14.40
CA THR A 94 9.28 -0.43 13.62
C THR A 94 10.13 0.23 12.56
N ALA A 95 11.41 -0.14 12.48
CA ALA A 95 12.29 0.33 11.42
C ALA A 95 12.79 -0.85 10.58
N PHE A 96 12.80 -0.68 9.27
CA PHE A 96 13.42 -1.68 8.39
C PHE A 96 14.31 -1.02 7.35
N THR A 97 15.38 -1.71 7.03
CA THR A 97 16.36 -1.28 6.02
C THR A 97 16.37 -2.28 4.89
N ILE A 98 16.15 -1.79 3.69
CA ILE A 98 16.18 -2.55 2.44
C ILE A 98 17.59 -2.40 1.87
N GLY A 99 18.27 -3.51 1.57
CA GLY A 99 19.58 -3.53 0.94
C GLY A 99 19.52 -3.38 -0.58
N PRO A 100 20.65 -3.52 -1.29
CA PRO A 100 20.70 -3.47 -2.75
C PRO A 100 19.92 -4.62 -3.42
N ASN A 101 19.40 -4.35 -4.63
CA ASN A 101 18.66 -5.33 -5.44
C ASN A 101 17.55 -6.06 -4.65
N SER A 102 16.85 -5.31 -3.82
CA SER A 102 15.88 -5.89 -2.88
C SER A 102 14.49 -5.30 -3.12
N ARG A 103 13.50 -6.11 -2.77
CA ARG A 103 12.08 -5.78 -2.91
C ARG A 103 11.36 -6.09 -1.61
N VAL A 104 10.56 -5.15 -1.14
CA VAL A 104 9.71 -5.31 0.05
C VAL A 104 8.31 -4.83 -0.27
N VAL A 105 7.32 -5.64 0.10
CA VAL A 105 5.90 -5.27 0.10
C VAL A 105 5.40 -5.27 1.53
N LEU A 106 4.76 -4.19 1.95
CA LEU A 106 4.05 -4.12 3.23
C LEU A 106 2.62 -4.58 3.01
N ASP A 107 2.36 -5.89 3.18
CA ASP A 107 1.06 -6.48 2.91
C ASP A 107 0.02 -6.06 3.93
N LYS A 108 0.41 -6.05 5.21
CA LYS A 108 -0.50 -5.71 6.29
C LYS A 108 0.24 -5.01 7.42
N PHE A 109 -0.23 -3.82 7.74
CA PHE A 109 0.18 -3.11 8.93
C PHE A 109 -1.06 -2.53 9.64
N VAL A 110 -1.24 -2.93 10.88
CA VAL A 110 -2.29 -2.40 11.76
C VAL A 110 -1.63 -2.05 13.08
N TYR A 111 -1.91 -0.87 13.60
CA TYR A 111 -1.38 -0.41 14.86
C TYR A 111 -2.43 0.36 15.66
N ASN A 112 -2.65 -0.05 16.89
CA ASN A 112 -3.45 0.67 17.87
C ASN A 112 -2.51 1.35 18.86
N PRO A 113 -2.40 2.70 18.85
CA PRO A 113 -1.48 3.43 19.72
C PRO A 113 -1.84 3.36 21.20
N ASP A 114 -3.12 3.16 21.55
CA ASP A 114 -3.57 3.10 22.94
C ASP A 114 -3.17 1.80 23.62
N THR A 115 -3.22 0.69 22.88
CA THR A 115 -2.91 -0.65 23.39
C THR A 115 -1.53 -1.16 22.97
N ASN A 116 -0.87 -0.51 22.00
CA ASN A 116 0.32 -0.98 21.28
C ASN A 116 0.12 -2.36 20.63
N ASP A 117 -1.12 -2.68 20.29
CA ASP A 117 -1.50 -3.92 19.61
C ASP A 117 -1.54 -3.71 18.09
N GLY A 118 -1.42 -4.80 17.34
CA GLY A 118 -1.46 -4.71 15.90
C GLY A 118 -0.87 -5.91 15.19
N PHE A 119 -0.66 -5.75 13.88
CA PHE A 119 -0.07 -6.76 13.01
C PHE A 119 0.93 -6.11 12.06
N LEU A 120 2.01 -6.82 11.76
CA LEU A 120 2.95 -6.47 10.72
C LEU A 120 3.25 -7.73 9.89
N GLU A 121 2.89 -7.66 8.62
CA GLU A 121 3.18 -8.69 7.63
C GLU A 121 3.78 -8.04 6.40
N MET A 122 4.88 -8.60 5.91
CA MET A 122 5.58 -8.13 4.74
C MET A 122 6.10 -9.28 3.90
N GLN A 123 6.25 -9.05 2.60
CA GLN A 123 7.02 -9.91 1.71
C GLN A 123 8.39 -9.28 1.47
N ALA A 124 9.42 -10.10 1.38
CA ALA A 124 10.77 -9.65 1.11
C ALA A 124 11.50 -10.58 0.14
N THR A 125 12.24 -9.97 -0.78
CA THR A 125 13.25 -10.63 -1.61
C THR A 125 14.49 -9.76 -1.58
N GLY A 126 15.68 -10.35 -1.46
CA GLY A 126 16.96 -9.67 -1.23
C GLY A 126 17.21 -9.43 0.26
N LEU A 127 17.99 -8.41 0.57
CA LEU A 127 18.49 -8.11 1.91
C LEU A 127 17.54 -7.16 2.66
N LEU A 128 17.00 -7.62 3.76
CA LEU A 128 16.16 -6.87 4.69
C LEU A 128 16.71 -6.95 6.12
N ARG A 129 16.85 -5.81 6.80
CA ARG A 129 17.07 -5.76 8.24
C ARG A 129 15.84 -5.14 8.90
N LEU A 130 15.22 -5.86 9.82
CA LEU A 130 14.09 -5.38 10.61
C LEU A 130 14.52 -5.11 12.06
N VAL A 131 14.09 -3.97 12.60
CA VAL A 131 14.14 -3.62 14.03
C VAL A 131 12.71 -3.45 14.49
N GLY A 132 12.25 -4.36 15.33
CA GLY A 132 10.88 -4.39 15.79
C GLY A 132 10.50 -3.19 16.68
N GLY A 133 9.35 -2.60 16.39
CA GLY A 133 8.72 -1.52 17.16
C GLY A 133 7.78 -2.02 18.26
N LYS A 134 6.70 -1.25 18.49
CA LYS A 134 5.74 -1.54 19.56
C LYS A 134 4.88 -2.76 19.25
N VAL A 135 4.42 -2.91 17.99
CA VAL A 135 3.63 -4.05 17.53
C VAL A 135 4.36 -5.36 17.76
N THR A 136 5.64 -5.42 17.39
CA THR A 136 6.43 -6.67 17.46
C THR A 136 6.76 -7.12 18.87
N LYS A 137 6.63 -6.24 19.86
CA LYS A 137 6.79 -6.63 21.29
C LYS A 137 5.63 -7.44 21.82
N LYS A 138 4.44 -7.30 21.20
CA LYS A 138 3.24 -8.05 21.58
C LYS A 138 2.95 -9.21 20.65
N ASN A 139 2.98 -8.94 19.35
CA ASN A 139 2.67 -9.90 18.30
C ASN A 139 3.90 -10.09 17.41
N ALA A 140 4.14 -11.30 16.93
CA ALA A 140 5.23 -11.50 15.99
C ALA A 140 4.98 -10.71 14.69
N ALA A 141 6.02 -10.05 14.17
CA ALA A 141 6.02 -9.64 12.78
C ALA A 141 6.32 -10.83 11.88
N THR A 142 5.69 -10.88 10.72
CA THR A 142 5.85 -11.94 9.74
C THR A 142 6.54 -11.39 8.50
N ILE A 143 7.64 -12.04 8.09
CA ILE A 143 8.35 -11.75 6.84
C ILE A 143 8.22 -12.99 5.95
N ASN A 144 7.44 -12.89 4.89
CA ASN A 144 7.26 -13.93 3.90
C ASN A 144 8.33 -13.77 2.81
N THR A 145 9.03 -14.83 2.52
CA THR A 145 9.96 -14.95 1.40
C THR A 145 9.43 -15.96 0.39
N THR A 146 10.15 -16.20 -0.68
CA THR A 146 9.75 -17.19 -1.71
C THR A 146 9.67 -18.62 -1.15
N VAL A 147 10.53 -18.97 -0.18
CA VAL A 147 10.68 -20.37 0.29
C VAL A 147 10.49 -20.53 1.79
N ALA A 148 10.29 -19.46 2.55
CA ALA A 148 10.10 -19.53 3.99
C ALA A 148 9.26 -18.38 4.54
N THR A 149 8.71 -18.59 5.74
CA THR A 149 8.15 -17.52 6.57
C THR A 149 9.05 -17.32 7.79
N VAL A 150 9.47 -16.09 8.04
CA VAL A 150 10.27 -15.70 9.21
C VAL A 150 9.39 -14.90 10.16
N GLY A 151 9.14 -15.43 11.35
CA GLY A 151 8.47 -14.76 12.47
C GLY A 151 9.49 -14.14 13.41
N ILE A 152 9.30 -12.87 13.81
CA ILE A 152 10.13 -12.23 14.84
C ILE A 152 9.28 -11.55 15.90
N ARG A 153 9.57 -11.80 17.15
CA ARG A 153 8.94 -11.16 18.29
C ARG A 153 9.92 -10.31 19.05
N GLY A 154 9.75 -9.01 18.94
CA GLY A 154 10.59 -7.97 19.55
C GLY A 154 12.07 -8.21 19.26
N GLY A 155 12.75 -7.30 18.58
CA GLY A 155 14.18 -7.46 18.38
C GLY A 155 14.66 -7.04 17.00
N ILE A 156 15.76 -7.64 16.57
CA ILE A 156 16.45 -7.34 15.32
C ILE A 156 16.70 -8.64 14.56
N VAL A 157 16.23 -8.69 13.32
CA VAL A 157 16.50 -9.79 12.39
C VAL A 157 17.09 -9.22 11.08
N ILE A 158 17.96 -9.99 10.47
CA ILE A 158 18.44 -9.77 9.11
C ILE A 158 17.97 -10.97 8.30
N VAL A 159 17.27 -10.71 7.19
CA VAL A 159 16.81 -11.73 6.24
C VAL A 159 17.46 -11.43 4.91
N ASP A 160 18.03 -12.45 4.29
CA ASP A 160 18.53 -12.42 2.93
C ASP A 160 17.89 -13.57 2.16
N SER A 161 17.20 -13.26 1.09
CA SER A 161 16.40 -14.24 0.37
C SER A 161 16.45 -14.02 -1.15
N ASP A 162 16.42 -15.13 -1.85
CA ASP A 162 16.24 -15.19 -3.30
C ASP A 162 15.09 -16.14 -3.66
N ASN A 163 15.01 -16.58 -4.90
CA ASN A 163 13.96 -17.50 -5.36
C ASN A 163 14.13 -18.94 -4.85
N GLU A 164 15.31 -19.32 -4.35
CA GLU A 164 15.66 -20.70 -4.01
C GLU A 164 16.00 -20.86 -2.52
N SER A 165 16.42 -19.78 -1.86
CA SER A 165 16.92 -19.84 -0.48
C SER A 165 16.49 -18.65 0.36
N THR A 166 16.46 -18.87 1.68
CA THR A 166 16.28 -17.83 2.68
C THR A 166 17.25 -18.08 3.84
N SER A 167 18.03 -17.04 4.14
CA SER A 167 18.87 -16.98 5.32
C SER A 167 18.31 -15.97 6.31
N ALA A 168 18.22 -16.32 7.58
CA ALA A 168 17.77 -15.43 8.64
C ALA A 168 18.77 -15.43 9.79
N ALA A 169 19.21 -14.23 10.19
CA ALA A 169 20.09 -14.04 11.34
C ALA A 169 19.33 -13.30 12.45
N PHE A 170 19.17 -13.96 13.59
CA PHE A 170 18.60 -13.37 14.80
C PHE A 170 19.71 -12.61 15.54
N VAL A 171 19.65 -11.29 15.52
CA VAL A 171 20.68 -10.46 16.15
C VAL A 171 20.38 -10.23 17.61
N TYR A 172 19.13 -9.94 17.95
CA TYR A 172 18.67 -9.69 19.30
C TYR A 172 17.14 -9.77 19.34
N GLY A 173 16.57 -10.17 20.48
CA GLY A 173 15.11 -10.13 20.68
C GLY A 173 14.59 -11.21 21.60
N GLN A 174 13.28 -11.40 21.59
CA GLN A 174 12.60 -12.41 22.40
C GLN A 174 12.61 -13.77 21.70
N GLU A 175 12.22 -13.77 20.41
CA GLU A 175 12.02 -15.00 19.65
C GLU A 175 12.14 -14.74 18.14
N MET A 176 12.69 -15.72 17.43
CA MET A 176 12.62 -15.83 15.99
C MET A 176 12.26 -17.25 15.60
N GLU A 177 11.36 -17.39 14.67
CA GLU A 177 10.97 -18.67 14.09
C GLU A 177 11.16 -18.62 12.58
N VAL A 178 11.64 -19.72 11.98
CA VAL A 178 11.74 -19.86 10.52
C VAL A 178 10.99 -21.10 10.10
N ILE A 179 9.95 -20.92 9.30
CA ILE A 179 9.10 -22.01 8.81
C ILE A 179 9.31 -22.14 7.30
N PRO A 180 9.96 -23.22 6.83
CA PRO A 180 10.08 -23.48 5.41
C PRO A 180 8.70 -23.66 4.75
N LEU A 181 8.47 -23.05 3.59
CA LEU A 181 7.30 -23.33 2.80
C LEU A 181 7.48 -24.71 2.15
N GLN A 182 6.55 -25.61 2.43
CA GLN A 182 6.56 -26.90 1.73
C GLN A 182 6.27 -26.65 0.26
N ASN A 183 7.22 -27.00 -0.61
CA ASN A 183 6.94 -27.11 -2.03
C ASN A 183 5.84 -28.16 -2.18
N GLN A 184 4.64 -27.75 -2.49
CA GLN A 184 3.61 -28.63 -3.02
C GLN A 184 4.06 -29.02 -4.43
N GLY A 185 4.99 -30.00 -4.45
CA GLY A 185 5.38 -30.64 -5.70
C GLY A 185 4.16 -31.33 -6.27
N GLY A 186 3.67 -30.81 -7.38
CA GLY A 186 2.69 -31.46 -8.24
C GLY A 186 3.36 -32.51 -9.13
#